data_c2e4d2e737c596fb72ac9b380b45e0a6
#
_entry.id   c2e4d2e737c596fb72ac9b380b45e0a6
#
_cell.length_a   1.000
_cell.length_b   1.000
_cell.length_c   1.000
_cell.angle_alpha   90.00
_cell.angle_beta   90.00
_cell.angle_gamma   90.00
#
_symmetry.space_group_name_H-M   'P 1'
#
loop_
_entity.id
_entity.type
_entity.pdbx_description
1 polymer ?
#
loop_
_entity_poly.entity_id
_entity_poly.type
_entity_poly.pdbx_seq_one_letter_code
_entity_poly.pdbx_strand_id
1 'polypeptide(L)'
;VVQIAQSMRAEGAKRIVIVTDEPEKYATVGHNGIPGGVLGLPEGVAIEHRDELDRVQRTMRGILGCTVIIYDQTCATEKRRRRKRGTMVDPAVRVVINEAVCEGCGDCSSQSNCLSVEPLETELGRKRSINQSTCNKDQSCVKGFCPSFVTVEGGQLRKKNKADNRRDQAQLGELPDPELPSLTRGVYPGGYGIVVAGVGGTGVITIGQLLGMAAHIEGKGIVTQDSAGLAQKGGATWSHVLIAQQQDEIRTTRVSTAAADLILGCDPIVTAGKETMVRMRPGRTRVAINGLATPTAAFVKNGAWANPSDSCLEDILQAVGNEPRNMGAFDANQVSTQMLGDSIFINPMVMGFAWQRGWIPLTQDAIMRAIELNGVQVEANKQAFTWGRWCAHDLAKVQALTQPVQVVNFKARESLQSILQKRMGWLEQYQDKAYAKQYMAFVQDVQQKTSAQVAEAVARNLYKLMAYKDEYEVARLHADPV
;
A
#
# COMPACT_ATOMS: atom_id res chain seq x y z
N VAL A 1 3.46 -10.33 29.19
CA VAL A 1 2.90 -9.18 29.94
C VAL A 1 3.11 -9.37 31.44
N VAL A 2 2.63 -10.47 32.04
CA VAL A 2 2.77 -10.74 33.49
C VAL A 2 4.23 -10.65 33.96
N GLN A 3 5.14 -11.36 33.32
CA GLN A 3 6.57 -11.32 33.65
C GLN A 3 7.18 -9.92 33.52
N ILE A 4 6.80 -9.16 32.51
CA ILE A 4 7.23 -7.76 32.35
C ILE A 4 6.73 -6.92 33.53
N ALA A 5 5.46 -7.04 33.91
CA ALA A 5 4.90 -6.32 35.05
C ALA A 5 5.62 -6.68 36.37
N GLN A 6 5.92 -7.97 36.60
CA GLN A 6 6.69 -8.44 37.75
C GLN A 6 8.11 -7.86 37.78
N SER A 7 8.83 -7.91 36.65
CA SER A 7 10.18 -7.34 36.56
C SER A 7 10.17 -5.84 36.82
N MET A 8 9.24 -5.10 36.22
CA MET A 8 9.12 -3.65 36.44
C MET A 8 8.78 -3.32 37.89
N ARG A 9 7.95 -4.14 38.53
CA ARG A 9 7.65 -3.95 39.97
C ARG A 9 8.88 -4.22 40.84
N ALA A 10 9.64 -5.28 40.53
CA ALA A 10 10.88 -5.61 41.24
C ALA A 10 11.95 -4.50 41.10
N GLU A 11 12.01 -3.83 39.94
CA GLU A 11 12.88 -2.68 39.70
C GLU A 11 12.37 -1.37 40.33
N GLY A 12 11.28 -1.42 41.09
CA GLY A 12 10.79 -0.28 41.85
C GLY A 12 9.81 0.64 41.12
N ALA A 13 9.20 0.21 40.02
CA ALA A 13 8.15 0.96 39.35
C ALA A 13 6.97 1.23 40.29
N LYS A 14 6.66 2.49 40.52
CA LYS A 14 5.61 2.92 41.47
C LYS A 14 4.19 2.64 40.96
N ARG A 15 3.99 2.82 39.66
CA ARG A 15 2.69 2.56 39.02
C ARG A 15 2.91 1.80 37.73
N ILE A 16 2.14 0.75 37.54
CA ILE A 16 2.11 -0.04 36.30
C ILE A 16 0.68 -0.08 35.80
N VAL A 17 0.47 0.20 34.52
CA VAL A 17 -0.83 0.10 33.85
C VAL A 17 -0.66 -0.75 32.59
N ILE A 18 -1.55 -1.71 32.39
CA ILE A 18 -1.68 -2.46 31.15
C ILE A 18 -2.76 -1.80 30.31
N VAL A 19 -2.42 -1.42 29.08
CA VAL A 19 -3.37 -0.88 28.10
C VAL A 19 -3.51 -1.88 26.97
N THR A 20 -4.76 -2.30 26.67
CA THR A 20 -5.01 -3.38 25.70
C THR A 20 -6.31 -3.14 24.91
N ASP A 21 -6.43 -3.74 23.74
CA ASP A 21 -7.68 -3.80 22.97
C ASP A 21 -8.63 -4.93 23.46
N GLU A 22 -8.18 -5.79 24.35
CA GLU A 22 -8.91 -6.94 24.89
C GLU A 22 -8.76 -7.01 26.42
N PRO A 23 -9.33 -6.06 27.21
CA PRO A 23 -9.21 -6.05 28.69
C PRO A 23 -9.72 -7.34 29.33
N GLU A 24 -10.72 -7.97 28.73
CA GLU A 24 -11.35 -9.19 29.20
C GLU A 24 -10.39 -10.38 29.31
N LYS A 25 -9.32 -10.42 28.54
CA LYS A 25 -8.29 -11.49 28.64
C LYS A 25 -7.52 -11.47 29.95
N TYR A 26 -7.62 -10.35 30.69
CA TYR A 26 -7.05 -10.19 32.03
C TYR A 26 -8.11 -10.34 33.13
N ALA A 27 -9.39 -10.52 32.77
CA ALA A 27 -10.47 -10.85 33.70
C ALA A 27 -10.50 -12.37 33.88
N THR A 28 -9.85 -12.89 34.90
CA THR A 28 -10.03 -14.30 35.26
C THR A 28 -11.32 -14.46 36.03
N VAL A 29 -12.10 -15.49 35.65
CA VAL A 29 -13.19 -15.99 36.50
C VAL A 29 -12.55 -16.65 37.71
N GLY A 30 -12.58 -15.98 38.86
CA GLY A 30 -12.11 -16.55 40.10
C GLY A 30 -12.95 -17.76 40.49
N HIS A 31 -12.37 -18.72 41.19
CA HIS A 31 -13.10 -19.81 41.81
C HIS A 31 -14.10 -19.20 42.84
N ASN A 32 -15.38 -19.55 42.78
CA ASN A 32 -16.47 -19.06 43.63
C ASN A 32 -16.98 -17.63 43.34
N GLY A 33 -16.88 -17.11 42.08
CA GLY A 33 -17.54 -15.86 41.73
C GLY A 33 -16.81 -14.57 42.21
N ILE A 34 -15.64 -14.70 42.81
CA ILE A 34 -14.79 -13.57 43.15
C ILE A 34 -13.97 -13.21 41.89
N PRO A 35 -13.94 -11.93 41.44
CA PRO A 35 -13.07 -11.53 40.33
C PRO A 35 -11.61 -11.83 40.71
N GLY A 36 -11.08 -12.93 40.18
CA GLY A 36 -9.65 -13.25 40.31
C GLY A 36 -8.87 -12.48 39.27
N GLY A 37 -7.92 -11.65 39.67
CA GLY A 37 -6.96 -11.05 38.75
C GLY A 37 -6.14 -12.12 38.03
N VAL A 38 -5.52 -11.79 36.90
CA VAL A 38 -4.61 -12.72 36.19
C VAL A 38 -3.56 -13.21 37.14
N LEU A 39 -3.46 -14.53 37.26
CA LEU A 39 -2.50 -15.18 38.15
C LEU A 39 -1.08 -14.64 37.90
N GLY A 40 -0.46 -14.09 38.94
CA GLY A 40 0.92 -13.56 38.88
C GLY A 40 1.05 -12.09 38.49
N LEU A 41 0.00 -11.35 38.21
CA LEU A 41 0.11 -9.88 38.11
C LEU A 41 0.39 -9.28 39.50
N PRO A 42 1.35 -8.31 39.59
CA PRO A 42 1.59 -7.60 40.83
C PRO A 42 0.36 -6.83 41.32
N GLU A 43 0.20 -6.72 42.63
CA GLU A 43 -0.88 -5.95 43.21
C GLU A 43 -0.87 -4.49 42.73
N GLY A 44 -2.07 -3.92 42.50
CA GLY A 44 -2.24 -2.54 42.05
C GLY A 44 -1.90 -2.25 40.58
N VAL A 45 -1.70 -3.27 39.76
CA VAL A 45 -1.64 -3.12 38.29
C VAL A 45 -3.05 -2.87 37.76
N ALA A 46 -3.26 -1.71 37.13
CA ALA A 46 -4.54 -1.38 36.48
C ALA A 46 -4.56 -1.90 35.04
N ILE A 47 -5.75 -2.29 34.57
CA ILE A 47 -5.98 -2.73 33.19
C ILE A 47 -6.98 -1.77 32.57
N GLU A 48 -6.62 -1.17 31.43
CA GLU A 48 -7.40 -0.15 30.75
C GLU A 48 -7.58 -0.51 29.28
N HIS A 49 -8.71 -0.09 28.70
CA HIS A 49 -8.92 -0.23 27.28
C HIS A 49 -8.00 0.73 26.50
N ARG A 50 -7.57 0.33 25.31
CA ARG A 50 -6.66 1.14 24.45
C ARG A 50 -7.18 2.55 24.16
N ASP A 51 -8.48 2.77 24.15
CA ASP A 51 -9.08 4.07 23.91
C ASP A 51 -8.80 5.07 25.04
N GLU A 52 -8.44 4.57 26.23
CA GLU A 52 -8.06 5.36 27.40
C GLU A 52 -6.56 5.74 27.42
N LEU A 53 -5.79 5.37 26.39
CA LEU A 53 -4.33 5.55 26.38
C LEU A 53 -3.90 6.99 26.67
N ASP A 54 -4.56 8.00 26.08
CA ASP A 54 -4.22 9.41 26.32
C ASP A 54 -4.45 9.80 27.79
N ARG A 55 -5.58 9.41 28.36
CA ARG A 55 -5.89 9.62 29.77
C ARG A 55 -4.84 8.95 30.67
N VAL A 56 -4.50 7.70 30.38
CA VAL A 56 -3.49 6.94 31.13
C VAL A 56 -2.13 7.64 31.06
N GLN A 57 -1.69 8.06 29.89
CA GLN A 57 -0.41 8.76 29.71
C GLN A 57 -0.37 10.07 30.51
N ARG A 58 -1.44 10.87 30.50
CA ARG A 58 -1.55 12.10 31.28
C ARG A 58 -1.49 11.85 32.78
N THR A 59 -2.22 10.84 33.25
CA THR A 59 -2.23 10.42 34.66
C THR A 59 -0.86 9.94 35.11
N MET A 60 -0.24 9.06 34.33
CA MET A 60 1.09 8.49 34.66
C MET A 60 2.18 9.53 34.70
N ARG A 61 2.13 10.55 33.81
CA ARG A 61 3.09 11.65 33.80
C ARG A 61 3.05 12.51 35.07
N GLY A 62 1.91 12.59 35.74
CA GLY A 62 1.76 13.34 37.00
C GLY A 62 2.31 12.61 38.22
N ILE A 63 2.70 11.36 38.14
CA ILE A 63 3.17 10.54 39.27
C ILE A 63 4.69 10.66 39.36
N LEU A 64 5.19 11.09 40.53
CA LEU A 64 6.62 11.18 40.81
C LEU A 64 7.24 9.78 40.91
N GLY A 65 8.34 9.59 40.18
CA GLY A 65 9.09 8.32 40.13
C GLY A 65 8.89 7.57 38.83
N CYS A 66 9.36 6.34 38.79
CA CYS A 66 9.22 5.49 37.59
C CYS A 66 7.81 4.96 37.46
N THR A 67 7.17 5.22 36.33
CA THR A 67 5.85 4.68 35.97
C THR A 67 5.95 3.91 34.65
N VAL A 68 5.20 2.82 34.51
CA VAL A 68 5.28 1.92 33.35
C VAL A 68 3.91 1.69 32.73
N ILE A 69 3.80 1.92 31.43
CA ILE A 69 2.64 1.52 30.64
C ILE A 69 3.07 0.31 29.80
N ILE A 70 2.39 -0.81 29.97
CA ILE A 70 2.54 -2.00 29.15
C ILE A 70 1.42 -1.99 28.11
N TYR A 71 1.77 -1.68 26.86
CA TYR A 71 0.79 -1.67 25.77
C TYR A 71 0.72 -3.06 25.16
N ASP A 72 -0.34 -3.80 25.45
CA ASP A 72 -0.54 -5.18 25.03
C ASP A 72 -1.58 -5.27 23.92
N GLN A 73 -1.12 -5.19 22.71
CA GLN A 73 -1.93 -5.36 21.52
C GLN A 73 -1.16 -6.16 20.47
N THR A 74 -1.84 -7.11 19.84
CA THR A 74 -1.24 -7.83 18.71
C THR A 74 -0.94 -6.85 17.56
N CYS A 75 0.29 -6.85 17.08
CA CYS A 75 0.70 -6.02 15.94
C CYS A 75 -0.27 -6.20 14.75
N ALA A 76 -0.65 -5.10 14.11
CA ALA A 76 -1.58 -5.11 12.98
C ALA A 76 -1.13 -6.02 11.83
N THR A 77 0.17 -6.07 11.55
CA THR A 77 0.75 -6.98 10.55
C THR A 77 0.60 -8.45 10.98
N GLU A 78 0.82 -8.75 12.27
CA GLU A 78 0.65 -10.09 12.80
C GLU A 78 -0.84 -10.50 12.83
N LYS A 79 -1.76 -9.60 13.19
CA LYS A 79 -3.22 -9.86 13.06
C LYS A 79 -3.58 -10.27 11.63
N ARG A 80 -3.11 -9.53 10.62
CA ARG A 80 -3.35 -9.86 9.20
C ARG A 80 -2.75 -11.21 8.82
N ARG A 81 -1.53 -11.50 9.26
CA ARG A 81 -0.84 -12.79 9.00
C ARG A 81 -1.60 -13.95 9.62
N ARG A 82 -2.03 -13.83 10.88
CA ARG A 82 -2.82 -14.86 11.59
C ARG A 82 -4.17 -15.08 10.94
N ARG A 83 -4.88 -14.01 10.55
CA ARG A 83 -6.15 -14.12 9.81
C ARG A 83 -5.98 -14.83 8.47
N LYS A 84 -4.95 -14.49 7.70
CA LYS A 84 -4.64 -15.19 6.44
C LYS A 84 -4.31 -16.67 6.63
N ARG A 85 -3.73 -17.05 7.77
CA ARG A 85 -3.41 -18.45 8.14
C ARG A 85 -4.57 -19.19 8.82
N GLY A 86 -5.69 -18.54 9.07
CA GLY A 86 -6.83 -19.12 9.78
C GLY A 86 -6.60 -19.33 11.28
N THR A 87 -5.53 -18.78 11.87
CA THR A 87 -5.20 -18.87 13.30
C THR A 87 -5.76 -17.71 14.13
N MET A 88 -6.49 -16.81 13.51
CA MET A 88 -7.23 -15.72 14.15
C MET A 88 -8.51 -15.46 13.36
N VAL A 89 -9.59 -15.18 14.08
CA VAL A 89 -10.88 -14.83 13.47
C VAL A 89 -10.72 -13.60 12.57
N ASP A 90 -11.20 -13.70 11.34
CA ASP A 90 -11.27 -12.57 10.42
C ASP A 90 -12.64 -11.91 10.53
N PRO A 91 -12.74 -10.63 10.97
CA PRO A 91 -14.04 -9.96 11.10
C PRO A 91 -14.82 -9.99 9.79
N ALA A 92 -16.09 -10.38 9.86
CA ALA A 92 -16.98 -10.44 8.70
C ALA A 92 -17.41 -9.05 8.20
N VAL A 93 -17.08 -8.00 8.92
CA VAL A 93 -17.43 -6.62 8.57
C VAL A 93 -16.30 -5.96 7.80
N ARG A 94 -16.66 -5.29 6.71
CA ARG A 94 -15.76 -4.41 5.96
C ARG A 94 -16.31 -3.00 5.95
N VAL A 95 -15.40 -2.04 5.92
CA VAL A 95 -15.74 -0.62 5.87
C VAL A 95 -15.36 -0.08 4.51
N VAL A 96 -16.28 0.63 3.87
CA VAL A 96 -16.07 1.34 2.60
C VAL A 96 -16.48 2.80 2.77
N ILE A 97 -15.92 3.66 1.94
CA ILE A 97 -16.31 5.07 1.86
C ILE A 97 -17.05 5.27 0.54
N ASN A 98 -18.28 5.77 0.61
CA ASN A 98 -18.99 6.23 -0.58
C ASN A 98 -18.35 7.55 -1.04
N GLU A 99 -17.67 7.53 -2.18
CA GLU A 99 -16.95 8.69 -2.71
C GLU A 99 -17.88 9.84 -3.12
N ALA A 100 -19.10 9.52 -3.55
CA ALA A 100 -20.10 10.53 -3.89
C ALA A 100 -20.52 11.34 -2.66
N VAL A 101 -20.61 10.71 -1.49
CA VAL A 101 -20.95 11.36 -0.21
C VAL A 101 -19.72 12.01 0.43
N CYS A 102 -18.53 11.45 0.28
CA CYS A 102 -17.30 11.94 0.91
C CYS A 102 -16.96 13.37 0.50
N GLU A 103 -16.69 14.25 1.47
CA GLU A 103 -16.25 15.64 1.25
C GLU A 103 -14.72 15.81 1.24
N GLY A 104 -13.97 14.75 1.50
CA GLY A 104 -12.51 14.80 1.50
C GLY A 104 -11.89 15.57 2.68
N CYS A 105 -12.65 15.85 3.75
CA CYS A 105 -12.21 16.64 4.91
C CYS A 105 -10.98 16.07 5.62
N GLY A 106 -10.78 14.74 5.59
CA GLY A 106 -9.64 14.08 6.19
C GLY A 106 -9.82 13.67 7.66
N ASP A 107 -10.95 13.93 8.28
CA ASP A 107 -11.21 13.62 9.70
C ASP A 107 -11.03 12.12 10.01
N CYS A 108 -11.46 11.25 9.11
CA CYS A 108 -11.24 9.80 9.23
C CYS A 108 -9.76 9.41 9.32
N SER A 109 -8.89 10.11 8.60
CA SER A 109 -7.44 9.92 8.65
C SER A 109 -6.87 10.42 9.98
N SER A 110 -7.28 11.62 10.43
CA SER A 110 -6.86 12.21 11.70
C SER A 110 -7.31 11.37 12.90
N GLN A 111 -8.55 10.86 12.85
CA GLN A 111 -9.12 10.03 13.90
C GLN A 111 -8.42 8.67 14.04
N SER A 112 -8.08 8.04 12.93
CA SER A 112 -7.56 6.66 12.93
C SER A 112 -6.05 6.56 12.78
N ASN A 113 -5.38 7.58 12.25
CA ASN A 113 -3.99 7.52 11.79
C ASN A 113 -3.72 6.29 10.89
N CYS A 114 -4.72 5.86 10.12
CA CYS A 114 -4.69 4.64 9.36
C CYS A 114 -4.17 4.89 7.94
N LEU A 115 -3.07 4.22 7.56
CA LEU A 115 -2.51 4.31 6.21
C LEU A 115 -3.35 3.59 5.14
N SER A 116 -4.37 2.83 5.54
CA SER A 116 -5.30 2.20 4.59
C SER A 116 -6.43 3.13 4.14
N VAL A 117 -6.58 4.30 4.79
CA VAL A 117 -7.42 5.40 4.30
C VAL A 117 -6.57 6.20 3.32
N GLU A 118 -6.83 6.03 2.04
CA GLU A 118 -6.04 6.57 0.94
C GLU A 118 -6.74 7.76 0.26
N PRO A 119 -5.99 8.67 -0.38
CA PRO A 119 -6.59 9.70 -1.23
C PRO A 119 -7.17 9.06 -2.48
N LEU A 120 -8.33 9.55 -2.89
CA LEU A 120 -8.96 9.22 -4.16
C LEU A 120 -9.19 10.53 -4.92
N GLU A 121 -8.46 10.73 -6.00
CA GLU A 121 -8.66 11.90 -6.84
C GLU A 121 -9.88 11.70 -7.72
N THR A 122 -10.83 12.61 -7.63
CA THR A 122 -12.05 12.60 -8.42
C THR A 122 -12.26 13.93 -9.15
N GLU A 123 -13.16 13.95 -10.09
CA GLU A 123 -13.56 15.19 -10.78
C GLU A 123 -14.09 16.28 -9.82
N LEU A 124 -14.71 15.86 -8.73
CA LEU A 124 -15.24 16.75 -7.70
C LEU A 124 -14.21 17.08 -6.59
N GLY A 125 -12.94 16.77 -6.84
CA GLY A 125 -11.83 16.97 -5.92
C GLY A 125 -11.42 15.70 -5.21
N ARG A 126 -10.47 15.85 -4.28
CA ARG A 126 -9.91 14.73 -3.54
C ARG A 126 -10.92 14.17 -2.55
N LYS A 127 -11.17 12.89 -2.62
CA LYS A 127 -11.98 12.09 -1.71
C LYS A 127 -11.11 11.13 -0.90
N ARG A 128 -11.73 10.24 -0.16
CA ARG A 128 -11.06 9.16 0.57
C ARG A 128 -11.61 7.82 0.13
N SER A 129 -10.73 6.82 0.11
CA SER A 129 -11.09 5.42 -0.09
C SER A 129 -10.39 4.54 0.95
N ILE A 130 -10.86 3.32 1.13
CA ILE A 130 -10.22 2.35 2.02
C ILE A 130 -9.59 1.25 1.19
N ASN A 131 -8.27 1.15 1.24
CA ASN A 131 -7.54 0.03 0.66
C ASN A 131 -7.84 -1.24 1.45
N GLN A 132 -8.68 -2.10 0.89
CA GLN A 132 -9.14 -3.33 1.53
C GLN A 132 -8.02 -4.36 1.71
N SER A 133 -6.95 -4.31 0.91
CA SER A 133 -5.81 -5.21 1.03
C SER A 133 -4.94 -4.88 2.25
N THR A 134 -4.84 -3.61 2.62
CA THR A 134 -4.03 -3.13 3.75
C THR A 134 -4.83 -2.87 5.02
N CYS A 135 -6.16 -2.86 4.95
CA CYS A 135 -7.06 -2.61 6.09
C CYS A 135 -6.88 -3.66 7.20
N ASN A 136 -6.74 -3.20 8.44
CA ASN A 136 -6.62 -4.05 9.61
C ASN A 136 -7.97 -4.46 10.21
N LYS A 137 -9.07 -3.91 9.70
CA LYS A 137 -10.44 -4.17 10.19
C LYS A 137 -10.63 -3.89 11.69
N ASP A 138 -9.93 -2.88 12.20
CA ASP A 138 -10.06 -2.43 13.59
C ASP A 138 -11.11 -1.32 13.75
N GLN A 139 -11.69 -0.87 12.64
CA GLN A 139 -12.77 0.11 12.56
C GLN A 139 -12.49 1.46 13.24
N SER A 140 -11.23 1.77 13.55
CA SER A 140 -10.89 3.05 14.18
C SER A 140 -11.23 4.27 13.31
N CYS A 141 -11.30 4.09 12.00
CA CYS A 141 -11.70 5.16 11.06
C CYS A 141 -13.18 5.57 11.14
N VAL A 142 -14.05 4.72 11.69
CA VAL A 142 -15.50 5.01 11.84
C VAL A 142 -15.87 5.53 13.24
N LYS A 143 -14.92 5.76 14.13
CA LYS A 143 -15.19 6.30 15.49
C LYS A 143 -15.66 7.76 15.47
N GLY A 144 -15.42 8.49 14.38
CA GLY A 144 -15.99 9.82 14.14
C GLY A 144 -17.37 9.73 13.49
N PHE A 145 -18.12 10.83 13.54
CA PHE A 145 -19.37 10.95 12.80
C PHE A 145 -19.08 11.35 11.35
N CYS A 146 -19.28 10.43 10.41
CA CYS A 146 -19.12 10.70 8.98
C CYS A 146 -20.14 9.89 8.15
N PRO A 147 -21.07 10.55 7.45
CA PRO A 147 -22.13 9.88 6.70
C PRO A 147 -21.63 9.12 5.47
N SER A 148 -20.39 9.32 5.03
CA SER A 148 -19.86 8.63 3.85
C SER A 148 -19.43 7.18 4.12
N PHE A 149 -19.34 6.77 5.39
CA PHE A 149 -18.96 5.41 5.73
C PHE A 149 -20.13 4.43 5.59
N VAL A 150 -19.83 3.30 4.94
CA VAL A 150 -20.74 2.16 4.81
C VAL A 150 -20.04 0.93 5.37
N THR A 151 -20.73 0.18 6.23
CA THR A 151 -20.29 -1.12 6.69
C THR A 151 -20.97 -2.22 5.87
N VAL A 152 -20.17 -3.18 5.40
CA VAL A 152 -20.66 -4.32 4.63
C VAL A 152 -20.46 -5.57 5.48
N GLU A 153 -21.56 -6.17 5.94
CA GLU A 153 -21.53 -7.40 6.72
C GLU A 153 -21.49 -8.62 5.80
N GLY A 154 -20.70 -9.63 6.16
CA GLY A 154 -20.52 -10.85 5.35
C GLY A 154 -19.78 -10.64 4.03
N GLY A 155 -19.38 -9.40 3.71
CA GLY A 155 -18.70 -9.06 2.46
C GLY A 155 -17.31 -9.68 2.35
N GLN A 156 -17.03 -10.25 1.18
CA GLN A 156 -15.71 -10.75 0.83
C GLN A 156 -15.14 -9.99 -0.36
N LEU A 157 -13.81 -9.84 -0.41
CA LEU A 157 -13.16 -9.27 -1.58
C LEU A 157 -13.44 -10.17 -2.80
N ARG A 158 -13.92 -9.54 -3.87
CA ARG A 158 -14.08 -10.24 -5.14
C ARG A 158 -12.68 -10.61 -5.65
N LYS A 159 -12.41 -11.89 -5.74
CA LYS A 159 -11.18 -12.43 -6.33
C LYS A 159 -11.53 -13.04 -7.66
N LYS A 160 -10.75 -12.77 -8.70
CA LYS A 160 -10.83 -13.57 -9.91
C LYS A 160 -10.53 -15.03 -9.55
N ASN A 161 -11.32 -15.95 -10.05
CA ASN A 161 -11.04 -17.36 -9.84
C ASN A 161 -9.84 -17.80 -10.70
N LYS A 162 -9.26 -18.98 -10.39
CA LYS A 162 -8.09 -19.49 -11.11
C LYS A 162 -8.38 -19.74 -12.59
N ALA A 163 -9.62 -20.08 -12.94
CA ALA A 163 -10.03 -20.34 -14.32
C ALA A 163 -10.07 -19.03 -15.12
N ASP A 164 -10.59 -17.94 -14.53
CA ASP A 164 -10.62 -16.62 -15.17
C ASP A 164 -9.21 -16.09 -15.41
N ASN A 165 -8.32 -16.19 -14.43
CA ASN A 165 -6.92 -15.79 -14.59
C ASN A 165 -6.20 -16.57 -15.70
N ARG A 166 -6.44 -17.88 -15.81
CA ARG A 166 -5.89 -18.70 -16.89
C ARG A 166 -6.46 -18.31 -18.25
N ARG A 167 -7.76 -18.00 -18.32
CA ARG A 167 -8.42 -17.56 -19.53
C ARG A 167 -7.88 -16.21 -19.99
N ASP A 168 -7.70 -15.25 -19.07
CA ASP A 168 -7.11 -13.94 -19.35
C ASP A 168 -5.67 -14.09 -19.87
N GLN A 169 -4.85 -14.93 -19.23
CA GLN A 169 -3.49 -15.21 -19.70
C GLN A 169 -3.46 -15.87 -21.07
N ALA A 170 -4.37 -16.82 -21.33
CA ALA A 170 -4.47 -17.47 -22.63
C ALA A 170 -4.84 -16.49 -23.77
N GLN A 171 -5.60 -15.43 -23.47
CA GLN A 171 -5.93 -14.38 -24.45
C GLN A 171 -4.72 -13.50 -24.81
N LEU A 172 -3.71 -13.43 -23.95
CA LEU A 172 -2.51 -12.62 -24.18
C LEU A 172 -1.53 -13.30 -25.16
N GLY A 173 -1.62 -14.63 -25.34
CA GLY A 173 -0.78 -15.42 -26.22
C GLY A 173 0.42 -16.05 -25.50
N GLU A 174 1.54 -16.19 -26.20
CA GLU A 174 2.77 -16.77 -25.64
C GLU A 174 3.74 -15.68 -25.20
N LEU A 175 4.45 -15.92 -24.07
CA LEU A 175 5.53 -15.07 -23.58
C LEU A 175 6.87 -15.61 -24.05
N PRO A 176 7.64 -14.85 -24.84
CA PRO A 176 8.98 -15.27 -25.19
C PRO A 176 9.88 -15.22 -23.95
N ASP A 177 10.85 -16.12 -23.90
CA ASP A 177 11.87 -16.05 -22.87
C ASP A 177 12.91 -14.98 -23.23
N PRO A 178 13.35 -14.15 -22.26
CA PRO A 178 14.34 -13.13 -22.51
C PRO A 178 15.76 -13.72 -22.56
N GLU A 179 16.66 -13.00 -23.20
CA GLU A 179 18.08 -13.25 -23.02
C GLU A 179 18.52 -12.80 -21.62
N LEU A 180 19.14 -13.73 -20.86
CA LEU A 180 19.54 -13.46 -19.47
C LEU A 180 20.99 -12.94 -19.41
N PRO A 181 21.33 -12.10 -18.40
CA PRO A 181 22.68 -11.61 -18.21
C PRO A 181 23.65 -12.76 -17.93
N SER A 182 24.75 -12.81 -18.68
CA SER A 182 25.81 -13.80 -18.44
C SER A 182 26.69 -13.36 -17.27
N LEU A 183 26.89 -14.27 -16.32
CA LEU A 183 27.76 -14.07 -15.17
C LEU A 183 29.21 -14.52 -15.43
N THR A 184 29.67 -14.40 -16.67
CA THR A 184 31.04 -14.74 -17.01
C THR A 184 32.03 -14.01 -16.08
N ARG A 185 33.03 -14.74 -15.57
CA ARG A 185 34.03 -14.21 -14.63
C ARG A 185 34.68 -12.93 -15.17
N GLY A 186 34.73 -11.90 -14.34
CA GLY A 186 35.32 -10.59 -14.68
C GLY A 186 34.34 -9.59 -15.31
N VAL A 187 33.17 -10.01 -15.78
CA VAL A 187 32.15 -9.09 -16.32
C VAL A 187 31.51 -8.26 -15.20
N TYR A 188 31.27 -8.89 -14.05
CA TYR A 188 30.72 -8.24 -12.85
C TYR A 188 31.69 -8.43 -11.67
N PRO A 189 32.72 -7.57 -11.54
CA PRO A 189 33.67 -7.65 -10.44
C PRO A 189 32.98 -7.54 -9.08
N GLY A 190 33.08 -8.59 -8.24
CA GLY A 190 32.39 -8.67 -6.95
C GLY A 190 30.95 -9.16 -7.02
N GLY A 191 30.49 -9.64 -8.19
CA GLY A 191 29.17 -10.19 -8.44
C GLY A 191 28.18 -9.20 -9.04
N TYR A 192 27.10 -9.74 -9.60
CA TYR A 192 25.93 -8.98 -10.09
C TYR A 192 25.13 -8.48 -8.90
N GLY A 193 25.05 -7.17 -8.76
CA GLY A 193 24.43 -6.52 -7.61
C GLY A 193 22.95 -6.18 -7.83
N ILE A 194 22.07 -6.80 -7.05
CA ILE A 194 20.63 -6.48 -7.02
C ILE A 194 20.28 -5.83 -5.68
N VAL A 195 19.52 -4.76 -5.71
CA VAL A 195 18.93 -4.16 -4.50
C VAL A 195 17.40 -4.19 -4.63
N VAL A 196 16.76 -4.87 -3.70
CA VAL A 196 15.29 -4.83 -3.57
C VAL A 196 14.97 -3.76 -2.55
N ALA A 197 14.20 -2.75 -2.93
CA ALA A 197 13.86 -1.61 -2.08
C ALA A 197 12.34 -1.44 -1.98
N GLY A 198 11.82 -1.24 -0.77
CA GLY A 198 10.39 -1.04 -0.57
C GLY A 198 10.00 -0.86 0.88
N VAL A 199 8.71 -0.88 1.14
CA VAL A 199 8.13 -0.64 2.47
C VAL A 199 8.17 -1.92 3.31
N GLY A 200 8.62 -1.80 4.56
CA GLY A 200 8.68 -2.91 5.52
C GLY A 200 7.33 -3.60 5.73
N GLY A 201 7.37 -4.92 5.82
CA GLY A 201 6.18 -5.76 6.00
C GLY A 201 5.43 -6.11 4.72
N THR A 202 5.88 -5.66 3.55
CA THR A 202 5.27 -5.98 2.24
C THR A 202 5.93 -7.16 1.51
N GLY A 203 6.98 -7.74 2.07
CA GLY A 203 7.67 -8.91 1.48
C GLY A 203 8.93 -8.57 0.68
N VAL A 204 9.56 -7.40 0.89
CA VAL A 204 10.83 -7.01 0.26
C VAL A 204 11.92 -8.05 0.51
N ILE A 205 12.09 -8.45 1.78
CA ILE A 205 13.08 -9.48 2.21
C ILE A 205 12.79 -10.82 1.52
N THR A 206 11.53 -11.18 1.35
CA THR A 206 11.13 -12.44 0.68
C THR A 206 11.65 -12.49 -0.76
N ILE A 207 11.64 -11.37 -1.49
CA ILE A 207 12.17 -11.33 -2.87
C ILE A 207 13.68 -11.60 -2.86
N GLY A 208 14.43 -10.97 -1.94
CA GLY A 208 15.87 -11.27 -1.79
C GLY A 208 16.15 -12.72 -1.47
N GLN A 209 15.36 -13.33 -0.58
CA GLN A 209 15.46 -14.75 -0.24
C GLN A 209 15.12 -15.66 -1.42
N LEU A 210 14.10 -15.33 -2.22
CA LEU A 210 13.75 -16.09 -3.43
C LEU A 210 14.88 -16.04 -4.47
N LEU A 211 15.46 -14.86 -4.71
CA LEU A 211 16.61 -14.73 -5.60
C LEU A 211 17.83 -15.46 -5.07
N GLY A 212 18.06 -15.39 -3.77
CA GLY A 212 19.12 -16.14 -3.11
C GLY A 212 18.98 -17.65 -3.26
N MET A 213 17.78 -18.17 -3.03
CA MET A 213 17.49 -19.61 -3.18
C MET A 213 17.58 -20.04 -4.64
N ALA A 214 17.08 -19.23 -5.59
CA ALA A 214 17.19 -19.55 -7.02
C ALA A 214 18.66 -19.60 -7.48
N ALA A 215 19.50 -18.68 -7.04
CA ALA A 215 20.94 -18.72 -7.32
C ALA A 215 21.61 -19.96 -6.72
N HIS A 216 21.24 -20.35 -5.50
CA HIS A 216 21.72 -21.57 -4.87
C HIS A 216 21.32 -22.84 -5.65
N ILE A 217 20.07 -22.93 -6.12
CA ILE A 217 19.58 -24.04 -6.95
C ILE A 217 20.42 -24.20 -8.23
N GLU A 218 20.87 -23.08 -8.81
CA GLU A 218 21.72 -23.08 -10.00
C GLU A 218 23.23 -23.30 -9.68
N GLY A 219 23.58 -23.51 -8.42
CA GLY A 219 24.97 -23.68 -8.01
C GLY A 219 25.84 -22.43 -8.16
N LYS A 220 25.23 -21.24 -8.24
CA LYS A 220 25.91 -19.96 -8.34
C LYS A 220 26.39 -19.46 -6.97
N GLY A 221 27.42 -18.64 -6.96
CA GLY A 221 27.83 -17.89 -5.77
C GLY A 221 26.75 -16.88 -5.38
N ILE A 222 26.43 -16.79 -4.08
CA ILE A 222 25.34 -15.96 -3.59
C ILE A 222 25.63 -15.40 -2.20
N VAL A 223 25.37 -14.12 -2.01
CA VAL A 223 25.28 -13.47 -0.71
C VAL A 223 24.03 -12.61 -0.65
N THR A 224 23.25 -12.75 0.40
CA THR A 224 22.10 -11.91 0.68
C THR A 224 22.30 -11.19 2.02
N GLN A 225 21.95 -9.91 2.07
CA GLN A 225 21.92 -9.14 3.30
C GLN A 225 20.70 -8.25 3.35
N ASP A 226 19.89 -8.44 4.37
CA ASP A 226 18.70 -7.66 4.61
C ASP A 226 18.99 -6.49 5.56
N SER A 227 18.38 -5.35 5.28
CA SER A 227 18.39 -4.18 6.15
C SER A 227 16.94 -3.77 6.40
N ALA A 228 16.39 -4.23 7.51
CA ALA A 228 15.06 -3.87 7.94
C ALA A 228 15.11 -2.69 8.91
N GLY A 229 14.28 -1.69 8.69
CA GLY A 229 14.06 -0.62 9.67
C GLY A 229 13.33 -1.15 10.91
N LEU A 230 13.44 -0.44 12.04
CA LEU A 230 12.72 -0.77 13.28
C LEU A 230 11.20 -0.65 13.12
N ALA A 231 10.73 0.18 12.20
CA ALA A 231 9.31 0.32 11.89
C ALA A 231 8.84 -0.83 10.98
N GLN A 232 8.15 -1.81 11.52
CA GLN A 232 7.64 -2.96 10.78
C GLN A 232 6.50 -2.63 9.79
N LYS A 233 5.91 -1.44 9.87
CA LYS A 233 4.88 -0.97 8.97
C LYS A 233 5.18 0.46 8.55
N GLY A 234 5.46 0.65 7.25
CA GLY A 234 5.75 1.96 6.66
C GLY A 234 7.20 2.42 6.75
N GLY A 235 8.12 1.65 7.35
CA GLY A 235 9.55 1.92 7.33
C GLY A 235 10.20 1.40 6.05
N ALA A 236 11.28 2.03 5.63
CA ALA A 236 12.05 1.58 4.47
C ALA A 236 12.80 0.28 4.79
N THR A 237 12.84 -0.63 3.81
CA THR A 237 13.49 -1.93 3.91
C THR A 237 14.23 -2.22 2.62
N TRP A 238 15.42 -2.79 2.75
CA TRP A 238 16.24 -3.19 1.62
C TRP A 238 16.70 -4.64 1.78
N SER A 239 16.82 -5.33 0.65
CA SER A 239 17.54 -6.60 0.55
C SER A 239 18.60 -6.47 -0.52
N HIS A 240 19.87 -6.68 -0.14
CA HIS A 240 21.01 -6.70 -1.05
C HIS A 240 21.28 -8.14 -1.45
N VAL A 241 21.35 -8.39 -2.76
CA VAL A 241 21.65 -9.71 -3.32
C VAL A 241 22.83 -9.57 -4.26
N LEU A 242 23.87 -10.34 -4.03
CA LEU A 242 25.04 -10.42 -4.89
C LEU A 242 25.12 -11.82 -5.48
N ILE A 243 25.11 -11.94 -6.80
CA ILE A 243 25.14 -13.22 -7.52
C ILE A 243 26.39 -13.26 -8.40
N ALA A 244 27.16 -14.34 -8.33
CA ALA A 244 28.32 -14.53 -9.17
C ALA A 244 28.36 -15.96 -9.74
N GLN A 245 29.26 -16.22 -10.70
CA GLN A 245 29.45 -17.57 -11.22
C GLN A 245 29.96 -18.50 -10.12
N GLN A 246 30.90 -18.00 -9.27
CA GLN A 246 31.48 -18.75 -8.17
C GLN A 246 31.42 -17.93 -6.87
N GLN A 247 31.36 -18.61 -5.74
CA GLN A 247 31.26 -17.97 -4.43
C GLN A 247 32.49 -17.11 -4.08
N ASP A 248 33.66 -17.48 -4.53
CA ASP A 248 34.93 -16.79 -4.25
C ASP A 248 35.05 -15.42 -4.96
N GLU A 249 34.17 -15.15 -5.91
CA GLU A 249 34.10 -13.84 -6.59
C GLU A 249 33.42 -12.77 -5.73
N ILE A 250 32.57 -13.17 -4.78
CA ILE A 250 31.83 -12.27 -3.90
C ILE A 250 32.64 -11.96 -2.65
N ARG A 251 33.03 -10.70 -2.47
CA ARG A 251 33.89 -10.26 -1.36
C ARG A 251 33.23 -9.28 -0.41
N THR A 252 31.97 -8.93 -0.65
CA THR A 252 31.20 -7.98 0.15
C THR A 252 29.82 -8.57 0.45
N THR A 253 29.17 -8.10 1.51
CA THR A 253 27.82 -8.53 1.85
C THR A 253 26.75 -7.58 1.34
N ARG A 254 27.15 -6.40 0.86
CA ARG A 254 26.24 -5.37 0.36
C ARG A 254 26.64 -4.88 -1.01
N VAL A 255 25.66 -4.51 -1.80
CA VAL A 255 25.88 -3.75 -3.02
C VAL A 255 26.46 -2.38 -2.64
N SER A 256 27.65 -2.10 -3.12
CA SER A 256 28.40 -0.87 -2.82
C SER A 256 27.81 0.36 -3.53
N THR A 257 28.35 1.54 -3.23
CA THR A 257 28.01 2.78 -3.92
C THR A 257 28.27 2.65 -5.42
N ALA A 258 27.34 3.08 -6.26
CA ALA A 258 27.38 3.03 -7.73
C ALA A 258 27.66 1.63 -8.30
N ALA A 259 27.28 0.56 -7.59
CA ALA A 259 27.59 -0.82 -7.97
C ALA A 259 26.31 -1.68 -8.21
N ALA A 260 25.13 -1.12 -8.13
CA ALA A 260 23.91 -1.86 -8.45
C ALA A 260 23.80 -2.08 -9.97
N ASP A 261 23.58 -3.33 -10.35
CA ASP A 261 23.22 -3.69 -11.74
C ASP A 261 21.71 -3.64 -11.92
N LEU A 262 20.95 -4.02 -10.88
CA LEU A 262 19.50 -3.99 -10.89
C LEU A 262 18.95 -3.43 -9.57
N ILE A 263 17.94 -2.57 -9.67
CA ILE A 263 17.05 -2.17 -8.57
C ILE A 263 15.66 -2.75 -8.82
N LEU A 264 15.15 -3.48 -7.85
CA LEU A 264 13.75 -3.89 -7.78
C LEU A 264 13.02 -2.95 -6.82
N GLY A 265 12.39 -1.92 -7.37
CA GLY A 265 11.68 -0.88 -6.64
C GLY A 265 10.23 -1.30 -6.34
N CYS A 266 9.99 -1.80 -5.13
CA CYS A 266 8.64 -2.17 -4.71
C CYS A 266 7.79 -0.95 -4.28
N ASP A 267 8.46 0.19 -4.00
CA ASP A 267 7.82 1.48 -3.67
C ASP A 267 8.68 2.63 -4.17
N PRO A 268 8.12 3.65 -4.84
CA PRO A 268 8.87 4.76 -5.42
C PRO A 268 9.60 5.62 -4.39
N ILE A 269 8.97 5.90 -3.25
CA ILE A 269 9.55 6.76 -2.20
C ILE A 269 10.83 6.12 -1.62
N VAL A 270 10.78 4.83 -1.32
CA VAL A 270 11.94 4.10 -0.81
C VAL A 270 13.01 3.98 -1.88
N THR A 271 12.61 3.76 -3.12
CA THR A 271 13.55 3.63 -4.26
C THR A 271 14.24 4.94 -4.59
N ALA A 272 13.54 6.08 -4.55
CA ALA A 272 14.11 7.42 -4.69
C ALA A 272 14.86 7.91 -3.42
N GLY A 273 14.82 7.12 -2.34
CA GLY A 273 15.54 7.44 -1.12
C GLY A 273 17.05 7.38 -1.30
N LYS A 274 17.79 8.23 -0.56
CA LYS A 274 19.26 8.35 -0.64
C LYS A 274 19.97 7.00 -0.55
N GLU A 275 19.51 6.11 0.33
CA GLU A 275 20.10 4.78 0.52
C GLU A 275 20.05 3.90 -0.72
N THR A 276 19.03 4.04 -1.57
CA THR A 276 18.92 3.30 -2.84
C THR A 276 19.63 4.04 -3.97
N MET A 277 19.38 5.35 -4.08
CA MET A 277 19.91 6.20 -5.16
C MET A 277 21.44 6.19 -5.24
N VAL A 278 22.11 6.21 -4.09
CA VAL A 278 23.60 6.19 -4.02
C VAL A 278 24.21 4.94 -4.64
N ARG A 279 23.46 3.88 -4.81
CA ARG A 279 23.91 2.60 -5.40
C ARG A 279 23.71 2.55 -6.92
N MET A 280 22.92 3.48 -7.45
CA MET A 280 22.68 3.58 -8.90
C MET A 280 23.88 4.19 -9.62
N ARG A 281 24.09 3.76 -10.83
CA ARG A 281 25.14 4.28 -11.74
C ARG A 281 24.54 4.51 -13.13
N PRO A 282 24.70 5.73 -13.69
CA PRO A 282 24.26 6.03 -15.06
C PRO A 282 24.83 5.04 -16.08
N GLY A 283 23.97 4.58 -16.98
CA GLY A 283 24.33 3.65 -18.05
C GLY A 283 24.55 2.19 -17.63
N ARG A 284 24.63 1.89 -16.31
CA ARG A 284 24.79 0.53 -15.80
C ARG A 284 23.52 0.01 -15.14
N THR A 285 22.98 0.75 -14.18
CA THR A 285 21.88 0.28 -13.36
C THR A 285 20.59 0.21 -14.16
N ARG A 286 19.88 -0.92 -14.04
CA ARG A 286 18.53 -1.12 -14.53
C ARG A 286 17.57 -0.98 -13.35
N VAL A 287 16.34 -0.47 -13.58
CA VAL A 287 15.33 -0.30 -12.54
C VAL A 287 13.99 -0.84 -13.01
N ALA A 288 13.48 -1.85 -12.32
CA ALA A 288 12.08 -2.28 -12.43
C ALA A 288 11.34 -1.78 -11.19
N ILE A 289 10.26 -1.02 -11.38
CA ILE A 289 9.63 -0.32 -10.27
C ILE A 289 8.10 -0.34 -10.33
N ASN A 290 7.47 -0.53 -9.17
CA ASN A 290 6.06 -0.18 -9.00
C ASN A 290 5.90 1.34 -9.11
N GLY A 291 5.10 1.78 -10.07
CA GLY A 291 4.95 3.21 -10.39
C GLY A 291 4.12 4.01 -9.39
N LEU A 292 3.43 3.35 -8.43
CA LEU A 292 2.54 4.03 -7.49
C LEU A 292 3.09 3.97 -6.06
N ALA A 293 3.33 5.14 -5.48
CA ALA A 293 3.77 5.27 -4.09
C ALA A 293 2.64 5.01 -3.10
N THR A 294 2.95 4.27 -2.05
CA THR A 294 2.04 4.09 -0.92
C THR A 294 1.91 5.40 -0.11
N PRO A 295 0.69 5.85 0.25
CA PRO A 295 0.51 7.01 1.11
C PRO A 295 1.28 6.90 2.42
N THR A 296 1.97 7.96 2.81
CA THR A 296 2.77 8.02 4.05
C THR A 296 2.04 8.73 5.17
N ALA A 297 2.61 8.74 6.37
CA ALA A 297 2.10 9.53 7.50
C ALA A 297 1.98 11.04 7.19
N ALA A 298 2.71 11.55 6.21
CA ALA A 298 2.58 12.93 5.76
C ALA A 298 1.18 13.22 5.19
N PHE A 299 0.56 12.25 4.51
CA PHE A 299 -0.82 12.35 4.03
C PHE A 299 -1.85 12.49 5.18
N VAL A 300 -1.64 11.78 6.28
CA VAL A 300 -2.53 11.87 7.46
C VAL A 300 -2.45 13.26 8.09
N LYS A 301 -1.26 13.86 8.13
CA LYS A 301 -1.00 15.18 8.75
C LYS A 301 -1.36 16.36 7.85
N ASN A 302 -1.30 16.17 6.54
CA ASN A 302 -1.51 17.22 5.56
C ASN A 302 -2.47 16.75 4.46
N GLY A 303 -3.70 17.24 4.51
CA GLY A 303 -4.73 16.93 3.51
C GLY A 303 -4.38 17.38 2.08
N ALA A 304 -3.46 18.34 1.93
CA ALA A 304 -2.93 18.81 0.65
C ALA A 304 -1.73 17.99 0.13
N TRP A 305 -1.33 16.91 0.86
CA TRP A 305 -0.23 16.05 0.43
C TRP A 305 -0.46 15.54 -1.01
N ALA A 306 0.51 15.76 -1.89
CA ALA A 306 0.52 15.22 -3.23
C ALA A 306 1.29 13.89 -3.26
N ASN A 307 0.83 12.93 -4.06
CA ASN A 307 1.56 11.68 -4.25
C ASN A 307 2.86 11.98 -5.01
N PRO A 308 4.04 11.67 -4.47
CA PRO A 308 5.31 12.01 -5.08
C PRO A 308 5.76 11.00 -6.15
N SER A 309 4.89 10.11 -6.62
CA SER A 309 5.28 9.05 -7.57
C SER A 309 5.99 9.60 -8.79
N ASP A 310 5.42 10.61 -9.44
CA ASP A 310 6.00 11.16 -10.68
C ASP A 310 7.39 11.78 -10.44
N SER A 311 7.55 12.59 -9.39
CA SER A 311 8.85 13.18 -9.05
C SER A 311 9.87 12.12 -8.64
N CYS A 312 9.46 11.09 -7.89
CA CYS A 312 10.35 9.98 -7.57
C CYS A 312 10.82 9.22 -8.82
N LEU A 313 9.93 8.99 -9.78
CA LEU A 313 10.26 8.30 -11.03
C LEU A 313 11.21 9.17 -11.90
N GLU A 314 11.01 10.47 -11.94
CA GLU A 314 11.91 11.43 -12.63
C GLU A 314 13.31 11.41 -12.01
N ASP A 315 13.42 11.49 -10.68
CA ASP A 315 14.71 11.43 -9.96
C ASP A 315 15.45 10.12 -10.22
N ILE A 316 14.73 8.99 -10.21
CA ILE A 316 15.30 7.66 -10.49
C ILE A 316 15.78 7.59 -11.94
N LEU A 317 14.98 8.07 -12.91
CA LEU A 317 15.35 8.08 -14.31
C LEU A 317 16.63 8.91 -14.53
N GLN A 318 16.73 10.05 -13.88
CA GLN A 318 17.96 10.87 -13.92
C GLN A 318 19.17 10.11 -13.35
N ALA A 319 18.99 9.40 -12.23
CA ALA A 319 20.07 8.64 -11.58
C ALA A 319 20.61 7.50 -12.45
N VAL A 320 19.80 6.94 -13.34
CA VAL A 320 20.24 5.88 -14.27
C VAL A 320 20.65 6.42 -15.65
N GLY A 321 20.76 7.74 -15.80
CA GLY A 321 21.32 8.40 -16.99
C GLY A 321 20.29 8.91 -18.00
N ASN A 322 19.05 9.14 -17.59
CA ASN A 322 17.94 9.61 -18.45
C ASN A 322 17.62 8.70 -19.65
N GLU A 323 17.96 7.43 -19.56
CA GLU A 323 17.69 6.47 -20.63
C GLU A 323 16.44 5.65 -20.30
N PRO A 324 15.30 5.84 -21.00
CA PRO A 324 14.06 5.10 -20.74
C PRO A 324 14.19 3.57 -20.77
N ARG A 325 15.15 3.06 -21.57
CA ARG A 325 15.43 1.61 -21.65
C ARG A 325 15.99 1.03 -20.35
N ASN A 326 16.57 1.86 -19.48
CA ASN A 326 17.17 1.46 -18.22
C ASN A 326 16.14 1.40 -17.08
N MET A 327 14.93 1.92 -17.29
CA MET A 327 13.87 1.93 -16.31
C MET A 327 12.57 1.37 -16.88
N GLY A 328 11.87 0.58 -16.09
CA GLY A 328 10.52 0.12 -16.39
C GLY A 328 9.61 0.33 -15.18
N ALA A 329 8.57 1.14 -15.37
CA ALA A 329 7.60 1.44 -14.32
C ALA A 329 6.19 1.05 -14.78
N PHE A 330 5.38 0.50 -13.87
CA PHE A 330 3.98 0.18 -14.10
C PHE A 330 3.22 0.18 -12.79
N ASP A 331 1.91 0.37 -12.81
CA ASP A 331 1.07 0.29 -11.61
C ASP A 331 0.85 -1.17 -11.20
N ALA A 332 1.78 -1.71 -10.42
CA ALA A 332 1.70 -3.07 -9.90
C ALA A 332 0.59 -3.23 -8.84
N ASN A 333 0.17 -2.15 -8.16
CA ASN A 333 -0.97 -2.16 -7.23
C ASN A 333 -2.27 -2.50 -7.95
N GLN A 334 -2.53 -1.79 -9.05
CA GLN A 334 -3.72 -2.00 -9.86
C GLN A 334 -3.76 -3.43 -10.39
N VAL A 335 -2.69 -3.87 -11.07
CA VAL A 335 -2.65 -5.20 -11.66
C VAL A 335 -2.79 -6.30 -10.60
N SER A 336 -2.05 -6.21 -9.49
CA SER A 336 -2.10 -7.25 -8.46
C SER A 336 -3.46 -7.31 -7.75
N THR A 337 -4.08 -6.16 -7.48
CA THR A 337 -5.39 -6.11 -6.82
C THR A 337 -6.49 -6.67 -7.73
N GLN A 338 -6.47 -6.32 -9.01
CA GLN A 338 -7.52 -6.75 -9.95
C GLN A 338 -7.36 -8.19 -10.40
N MET A 339 -6.12 -8.64 -10.67
CA MET A 339 -5.87 -10.00 -11.16
C MET A 339 -5.78 -11.02 -10.02
N LEU A 340 -5.20 -10.64 -8.87
CA LEU A 340 -4.93 -11.57 -7.77
C LEU A 340 -5.71 -11.25 -6.50
N GLY A 341 -6.41 -10.11 -6.46
CA GLY A 341 -7.26 -9.69 -5.34
C GLY A 341 -6.51 -9.20 -4.11
N ASP A 342 -5.19 -8.98 -4.18
CA ASP A 342 -4.40 -8.52 -3.02
C ASP A 342 -3.12 -7.81 -3.50
N SER A 343 -2.84 -6.64 -2.95
CA SER A 343 -1.62 -5.86 -3.24
C SER A 343 -0.33 -6.50 -2.69
N ILE A 344 -0.42 -7.57 -1.89
CA ILE A 344 0.75 -8.31 -1.38
C ILE A 344 1.61 -8.92 -2.51
N PHE A 345 1.04 -9.09 -3.69
CA PHE A 345 1.70 -9.70 -4.85
C PHE A 345 2.48 -8.72 -5.73
N ILE A 346 2.57 -7.44 -5.34
CA ILE A 346 3.33 -6.41 -6.07
C ILE A 346 4.80 -6.84 -6.27
N ASN A 347 5.46 -7.29 -5.21
CA ASN A 347 6.88 -7.56 -5.24
C ASN A 347 7.28 -8.74 -6.17
N PRO A 348 6.63 -9.91 -6.13
CA PRO A 348 6.87 -10.95 -7.12
C PRO A 348 6.50 -10.51 -8.55
N MET A 349 5.55 -9.59 -8.71
CA MET A 349 5.19 -9.03 -10.02
C MET A 349 6.30 -8.12 -10.56
N VAL A 350 6.89 -7.24 -9.74
CA VAL A 350 8.06 -6.41 -10.10
C VAL A 350 9.25 -7.30 -10.44
N MET A 351 9.46 -8.40 -9.71
CA MET A 351 10.50 -9.40 -10.03
C MET A 351 10.27 -10.05 -11.40
N GLY A 352 9.03 -10.45 -11.70
CA GLY A 352 8.65 -11.01 -13.00
C GLY A 352 8.84 -10.03 -14.16
N PHE A 353 8.53 -8.75 -13.93
CA PHE A 353 8.78 -7.67 -14.88
C PHE A 353 10.28 -7.54 -15.20
N ALA A 354 11.12 -7.47 -14.16
CA ALA A 354 12.57 -7.38 -14.33
C ALA A 354 13.15 -8.61 -15.03
N TRP A 355 12.63 -9.79 -14.74
CA TRP A 355 13.05 -11.02 -15.39
C TRP A 355 12.75 -11.00 -16.90
N GLN A 356 11.54 -10.62 -17.28
CA GLN A 356 11.13 -10.53 -18.69
C GLN A 356 11.94 -9.49 -19.49
N ARG A 357 12.45 -8.46 -18.80
CA ARG A 357 13.35 -7.47 -19.39
C ARG A 357 14.79 -7.98 -19.55
N GLY A 358 15.06 -9.23 -19.18
CA GLY A 358 16.40 -9.79 -19.21
C GLY A 358 17.36 -9.17 -18.20
N TRP A 359 16.86 -8.76 -17.01
CA TRP A 359 17.66 -8.07 -15.99
C TRP A 359 18.00 -8.92 -14.78
N ILE A 360 17.52 -10.15 -14.70
CA ILE A 360 17.83 -11.08 -13.62
C ILE A 360 18.64 -12.26 -14.19
N PRO A 361 19.87 -12.53 -13.69
CA PRO A 361 20.76 -13.57 -14.22
C PRO A 361 20.42 -14.97 -13.69
N LEU A 362 19.14 -15.32 -13.59
CA LEU A 362 18.63 -16.59 -13.09
C LEU A 362 17.55 -17.13 -14.01
N THR A 363 17.48 -18.43 -14.17
CA THR A 363 16.44 -19.06 -14.98
C THR A 363 15.08 -18.99 -14.34
N GLN A 364 14.03 -19.04 -15.15
CA GLN A 364 12.66 -19.08 -14.65
C GLN A 364 12.44 -20.30 -13.77
N ASP A 365 12.94 -21.46 -14.16
CA ASP A 365 12.76 -22.72 -13.43
C ASP A 365 13.34 -22.65 -12.03
N ALA A 366 14.53 -22.04 -11.86
CA ALA A 366 15.13 -21.85 -10.55
C ALA A 366 14.29 -20.90 -9.68
N ILE A 367 13.76 -19.81 -10.25
CA ILE A 367 12.88 -18.87 -9.53
C ILE A 367 11.55 -19.56 -9.15
N MET A 368 10.93 -20.31 -10.06
CA MET A 368 9.71 -21.04 -9.76
C MET A 368 9.93 -22.09 -8.67
N ARG A 369 11.07 -22.77 -8.69
CA ARG A 369 11.43 -23.73 -7.65
C ARG A 369 11.69 -23.06 -6.31
N ALA A 370 12.32 -21.89 -6.29
CA ALA A 370 12.50 -21.11 -5.07
C ALA A 370 11.15 -20.68 -4.46
N ILE A 371 10.17 -20.27 -5.29
CA ILE A 371 8.82 -19.96 -4.83
C ILE A 371 8.12 -21.20 -4.23
N GLU A 372 8.31 -22.37 -4.81
CA GLU A 372 7.78 -23.63 -4.28
C GLU A 372 8.36 -23.96 -2.90
N LEU A 373 9.68 -23.85 -2.77
CA LEU A 373 10.39 -24.13 -1.52
C LEU A 373 10.02 -23.12 -0.41
N ASN A 374 9.71 -21.89 -0.75
CA ASN A 374 9.19 -20.90 0.21
C ASN A 374 7.84 -21.33 0.82
N GLY A 375 7.01 -22.07 0.08
CA GLY A 375 5.78 -22.70 0.57
C GLY A 375 4.62 -21.74 0.87
N VAL A 376 4.81 -20.41 0.70
CA VAL A 376 3.77 -19.40 1.01
C VAL A 376 3.04 -18.97 -0.25
N GLN A 377 1.74 -19.26 -0.35
CA GLN A 377 0.88 -18.88 -1.48
C GLN A 377 1.52 -19.14 -2.85
N VAL A 378 2.11 -20.32 -3.00
CA VAL A 378 2.96 -20.70 -4.13
C VAL A 378 2.35 -20.33 -5.48
N GLU A 379 1.12 -20.81 -5.75
CA GLU A 379 0.46 -20.58 -7.04
C GLU A 379 0.18 -19.09 -7.31
N ALA A 380 -0.20 -18.32 -6.28
CA ALA A 380 -0.46 -16.90 -6.43
C ALA A 380 0.83 -16.10 -6.69
N ASN A 381 1.94 -16.50 -6.06
CA ASN A 381 3.25 -15.89 -6.31
C ASN A 381 3.78 -16.21 -7.72
N LYS A 382 3.59 -17.45 -8.20
CA LYS A 382 3.91 -17.83 -9.59
C LYS A 382 3.07 -17.03 -10.59
N GLN A 383 1.78 -16.90 -10.34
CA GLN A 383 0.89 -16.07 -11.17
C GLN A 383 1.30 -14.61 -11.16
N ALA A 384 1.67 -14.05 -9.99
CA ALA A 384 2.15 -12.67 -9.88
C ALA A 384 3.42 -12.45 -10.72
N PHE A 385 4.38 -13.36 -10.65
CA PHE A 385 5.56 -13.33 -11.50
C PHE A 385 5.19 -13.34 -12.99
N THR A 386 4.28 -14.22 -13.41
CA THR A 386 3.81 -14.32 -14.79
C THR A 386 3.09 -13.02 -15.24
N TRP A 387 2.25 -12.42 -14.39
CA TRP A 387 1.63 -11.13 -14.68
C TRP A 387 2.67 -10.02 -14.82
N GLY A 388 3.73 -10.03 -14.00
CA GLY A 388 4.86 -9.12 -14.15
C GLY A 388 5.57 -9.28 -15.50
N ARG A 389 5.78 -10.51 -15.97
CA ARG A 389 6.31 -10.80 -17.31
C ARG A 389 5.43 -10.17 -18.40
N TRP A 390 4.11 -10.33 -18.29
CA TRP A 390 3.16 -9.73 -19.24
C TRP A 390 3.22 -8.21 -19.23
N CYS A 391 3.30 -7.58 -18.05
CA CYS A 391 3.45 -6.12 -17.95
C CYS A 391 4.73 -5.61 -18.63
N ALA A 392 5.80 -6.38 -18.61
CA ALA A 392 7.05 -6.02 -19.29
C ALA A 392 7.01 -6.24 -20.81
N HIS A 393 6.24 -7.25 -21.25
CA HIS A 393 6.11 -7.63 -22.66
C HIS A 393 5.10 -6.76 -23.41
N ASP A 394 3.90 -6.61 -22.85
CA ASP A 394 2.80 -5.82 -23.44
C ASP A 394 1.89 -5.23 -22.35
N LEU A 395 2.32 -4.08 -21.82
CA LEU A 395 1.60 -3.39 -20.76
C LEU A 395 0.19 -2.95 -21.22
N ALA A 396 0.04 -2.56 -22.50
CA ALA A 396 -1.24 -2.07 -23.02
C ALA A 396 -2.31 -3.16 -23.01
N LYS A 397 -1.97 -4.39 -23.37
CA LYS A 397 -2.90 -5.53 -23.28
C LYS A 397 -3.27 -5.86 -21.84
N VAL A 398 -2.32 -5.82 -20.90
CA VAL A 398 -2.61 -6.03 -19.48
C VAL A 398 -3.53 -4.93 -18.96
N GLN A 399 -3.27 -3.67 -19.31
CA GLN A 399 -4.13 -2.54 -18.93
C GLN A 399 -5.55 -2.68 -19.48
N ALA A 400 -5.73 -3.18 -20.70
CA ALA A 400 -7.06 -3.43 -21.26
C ALA A 400 -7.86 -4.49 -20.47
N LEU A 401 -7.19 -5.50 -19.90
CA LEU A 401 -7.80 -6.49 -19.02
C LEU A 401 -8.04 -5.99 -17.59
N THR A 402 -7.27 -5.00 -17.17
CA THR A 402 -7.35 -4.38 -15.84
C THR A 402 -8.14 -3.10 -15.86
N GLN A 403 -8.83 -2.76 -16.95
CA GLN A 403 -9.68 -1.57 -16.95
C GLN A 403 -10.76 -1.71 -15.90
N PRO A 404 -10.72 -0.87 -14.86
CA PRO A 404 -11.88 -0.70 -14.04
C PRO A 404 -12.79 0.30 -14.73
N VAL A 405 -13.98 0.14 -14.42
CA VAL A 405 -14.87 1.22 -14.13
C VAL A 405 -14.11 2.54 -13.93
N GLN A 406 -14.25 3.44 -14.93
CA GLN A 406 -13.86 4.85 -14.88
C GLN A 406 -12.41 5.16 -14.46
N VAL A 407 -11.49 5.02 -15.39
CA VAL A 407 -10.33 5.90 -15.39
C VAL A 407 -10.80 7.26 -15.84
N VAL A 408 -11.01 8.16 -14.90
CA VAL A 408 -11.12 9.58 -15.21
C VAL A 408 -9.80 9.99 -15.83
N ASN A 409 -9.83 10.21 -17.12
CA ASN A 409 -8.64 10.56 -17.90
C ASN A 409 -8.32 12.05 -17.64
N PHE A 410 -7.59 12.34 -16.55
CA PHE A 410 -7.23 13.69 -16.12
C PHE A 410 -6.36 14.48 -17.13
N LYS A 411 -5.96 13.86 -18.23
CA LYS A 411 -5.08 14.51 -19.22
C LYS A 411 -5.78 15.22 -20.37
N ALA A 412 -7.07 15.03 -20.56
CA ALA A 412 -7.84 15.85 -21.50
C ALA A 412 -8.50 17.00 -20.73
N ARG A 413 -8.05 18.22 -20.99
CA ARG A 413 -8.70 19.43 -20.44
C ARG A 413 -10.14 19.45 -20.94
N GLU A 414 -11.10 19.13 -20.04
CA GLU A 414 -12.53 19.18 -20.39
C GLU A 414 -12.90 20.57 -20.88
N SER A 415 -13.65 20.65 -21.97
CA SER A 415 -14.18 21.94 -22.42
C SER A 415 -15.22 22.45 -21.40
N LEU A 416 -15.35 23.79 -21.30
CA LEU A 416 -16.38 24.41 -20.47
C LEU A 416 -17.78 23.85 -20.80
N GLN A 417 -18.05 23.61 -22.08
CA GLN A 417 -19.33 23.07 -22.53
C GLN A 417 -19.59 21.64 -22.01
N SER A 418 -18.56 20.79 -22.01
CA SER A 418 -18.63 19.43 -21.43
C SER A 418 -18.90 19.47 -19.92
N ILE A 419 -18.21 20.37 -19.20
CA ILE A 419 -18.41 20.59 -17.77
C ILE A 419 -19.86 21.03 -17.48
N LEU A 420 -20.36 21.99 -18.23
CA LEU A 420 -21.73 22.49 -18.08
C LEU A 420 -22.78 21.40 -18.30
N GLN A 421 -22.65 20.67 -19.40
CA GLN A 421 -23.62 19.63 -19.76
C GLN A 421 -23.67 18.52 -18.68
N LYS A 422 -22.55 18.09 -18.22
CA LYS A 422 -22.42 17.04 -17.18
C LYS A 422 -23.03 17.50 -15.85
N ARG A 423 -22.69 18.71 -15.41
CA ARG A 423 -23.18 19.26 -14.14
C ARG A 423 -24.64 19.64 -14.15
N MET A 424 -25.15 20.04 -15.29
CA MET A 424 -26.60 20.22 -15.48
C MET A 424 -27.34 18.90 -15.26
N GLY A 425 -26.85 17.78 -15.85
CA GLY A 425 -27.46 16.47 -15.63
C GLY A 425 -27.50 16.08 -14.16
N TRP A 426 -26.43 16.38 -13.41
CA TRP A 426 -26.40 16.14 -11.96
C TRP A 426 -27.34 17.04 -11.15
N LEU A 427 -27.48 18.32 -11.53
CA LEU A 427 -28.41 19.23 -10.88
C LEU A 427 -29.90 18.92 -11.20
N GLU A 428 -30.16 18.35 -12.37
CA GLU A 428 -31.48 17.80 -12.67
C GLU A 428 -31.84 16.61 -11.77
N GLN A 429 -30.85 15.75 -11.46
CA GLN A 429 -31.04 14.64 -10.52
C GLN A 429 -31.13 15.12 -9.06
N TYR A 430 -30.38 16.17 -8.72
CA TYR A 430 -30.37 16.75 -7.37
C TYR A 430 -31.75 17.40 -7.04
N GLN A 431 -32.29 18.17 -7.94
CA GLN A 431 -33.58 18.85 -7.73
C GLN A 431 -34.48 18.74 -8.97
N ASP A 432 -34.24 19.56 -10.02
CA ASP A 432 -35.05 19.60 -11.23
C ASP A 432 -34.36 20.36 -12.41
N LYS A 433 -35.02 20.36 -13.57
CA LYS A 433 -34.56 21.06 -14.77
C LYS A 433 -34.49 22.58 -14.61
N ALA A 434 -35.36 23.16 -13.80
CA ALA A 434 -35.39 24.62 -13.59
C ALA A 434 -34.15 25.05 -12.78
N TYR A 435 -33.77 24.27 -11.80
CA TYR A 435 -32.57 24.49 -11.00
C TYR A 435 -31.28 24.35 -11.83
N ALA A 436 -31.21 23.34 -12.68
CA ALA A 436 -30.08 23.17 -13.61
C ALA A 436 -29.95 24.33 -14.61
N LYS A 437 -31.09 24.90 -15.09
CA LYS A 437 -31.10 26.09 -15.95
C LYS A 437 -30.56 27.33 -15.24
N GLN A 438 -30.85 27.52 -13.97
CA GLN A 438 -30.30 28.65 -13.18
C GLN A 438 -28.75 28.59 -13.14
N TYR A 439 -28.20 27.43 -12.90
CA TYR A 439 -26.76 27.21 -12.97
C TYR A 439 -26.17 27.59 -14.34
N MET A 440 -26.79 27.09 -15.41
CA MET A 440 -26.31 27.35 -16.77
C MET A 440 -26.36 28.84 -17.09
N ALA A 441 -27.48 29.51 -16.79
CA ALA A 441 -27.66 30.94 -17.05
C ALA A 441 -26.63 31.80 -16.33
N PHE A 442 -26.35 31.47 -15.07
CA PHE A 442 -25.33 32.16 -14.28
C PHE A 442 -23.92 32.01 -14.87
N VAL A 443 -23.54 30.78 -15.24
CA VAL A 443 -22.20 30.55 -15.83
C VAL A 443 -22.06 31.21 -17.19
N GLN A 444 -23.11 31.22 -18.01
CA GLN A 444 -23.10 31.89 -19.30
C GLN A 444 -23.00 33.41 -19.17
N ASP A 445 -23.66 34.01 -18.19
CA ASP A 445 -23.52 35.44 -17.88
C ASP A 445 -22.09 35.79 -17.48
N VAL A 446 -21.48 34.96 -16.62
CA VAL A 446 -20.06 35.12 -16.24
C VAL A 446 -19.12 34.94 -17.44
N GLN A 447 -19.41 33.99 -18.33
CA GLN A 447 -18.61 33.76 -19.54
C GLN A 447 -18.60 34.96 -20.49
N GLN A 448 -19.73 35.66 -20.59
CA GLN A 448 -19.84 36.87 -21.40
C GLN A 448 -19.10 38.06 -20.82
N LYS A 449 -18.95 38.12 -19.49
CA LYS A 449 -18.39 39.28 -18.77
C LYS A 449 -16.93 39.09 -18.35
N THR A 450 -16.37 37.85 -18.45
CA THR A 450 -15.06 37.54 -17.89
C THR A 450 -14.25 36.63 -18.83
N SER A 451 -13.01 36.24 -18.38
CA SER A 451 -12.18 35.31 -19.12
C SER A 451 -12.70 33.86 -19.06
N ALA A 452 -12.32 33.04 -20.05
CA ALA A 452 -12.69 31.63 -20.08
C ALA A 452 -12.21 30.87 -18.82
N GLN A 453 -11.07 31.26 -18.22
CA GLN A 453 -10.56 30.67 -17.00
C GLN A 453 -11.48 30.94 -15.79
N VAL A 454 -12.00 32.18 -15.69
CA VAL A 454 -12.92 32.54 -14.61
C VAL A 454 -14.24 31.81 -14.79
N ALA A 455 -14.78 31.76 -16.02
CA ALA A 455 -16.00 31.02 -16.30
C ALA A 455 -15.87 29.52 -15.98
N GLU A 456 -14.75 28.90 -16.30
CA GLU A 456 -14.48 27.49 -15.93
C GLU A 456 -14.40 27.32 -14.40
N ALA A 457 -13.71 28.20 -13.70
CA ALA A 457 -13.63 28.16 -12.25
C ALA A 457 -15.00 28.29 -11.59
N VAL A 458 -15.84 29.23 -12.10
CA VAL A 458 -17.20 29.39 -11.63
C VAL A 458 -18.06 28.16 -11.93
N ALA A 459 -17.99 27.60 -13.14
CA ALA A 459 -18.70 26.37 -13.47
C ALA A 459 -18.37 25.21 -12.53
N ARG A 460 -17.10 25.05 -12.17
CA ARG A 460 -16.66 23.99 -11.27
C ARG A 460 -17.09 24.19 -9.81
N ASN A 461 -17.03 25.43 -9.31
CA ASN A 461 -17.27 25.70 -7.90
C ASN A 461 -18.74 26.02 -7.57
N LEU A 462 -19.46 26.71 -8.46
CA LEU A 462 -20.89 27.01 -8.28
C LEU A 462 -21.70 25.70 -8.14
N TYR A 463 -21.41 24.69 -8.96
CA TYR A 463 -22.05 23.39 -8.84
C TYR A 463 -21.94 22.82 -7.41
N LYS A 464 -20.74 22.88 -6.79
CA LYS A 464 -20.54 22.37 -5.43
C LYS A 464 -21.36 23.13 -4.38
N LEU A 465 -21.60 24.41 -4.61
CA LEU A 465 -22.41 25.23 -3.72
C LEU A 465 -23.92 24.98 -3.93
N MET A 466 -24.33 24.71 -5.18
CA MET A 466 -25.70 24.42 -5.51
C MET A 466 -26.13 23.00 -5.14
N ALA A 467 -25.25 22.03 -5.26
CA ALA A 467 -25.49 20.63 -4.88
C ALA A 467 -25.02 20.38 -3.43
N TYR A 468 -25.65 21.08 -2.47
CA TYR A 468 -25.36 20.91 -1.05
C TYR A 468 -25.81 19.52 -0.56
N LYS A 469 -24.94 18.83 0.16
CA LYS A 469 -25.22 17.49 0.66
C LYS A 469 -25.87 17.55 2.03
N ASP A 470 -27.18 17.77 2.04
CA ASP A 470 -28.01 17.58 3.22
C ASP A 470 -28.32 16.08 3.43
N GLU A 471 -29.11 15.77 4.45
CA GLU A 471 -29.50 14.41 4.76
C GLU A 471 -30.28 13.71 3.63
N TYR A 472 -31.04 14.45 2.84
CA TYR A 472 -31.82 13.91 1.72
C TYR A 472 -30.90 13.56 0.55
N GLU A 473 -29.98 14.45 0.20
CA GLU A 473 -28.98 14.20 -0.85
C GLU A 473 -28.03 13.08 -0.47
N VAL A 474 -27.60 13.03 0.79
CA VAL A 474 -26.78 11.90 1.32
C VAL A 474 -27.54 10.59 1.15
N ALA A 475 -28.82 10.54 1.53
CA ALA A 475 -29.66 9.34 1.36
C ALA A 475 -29.79 8.94 -0.12
N ARG A 476 -30.02 9.92 -1.01
CA ARG A 476 -30.09 9.70 -2.46
C ARG A 476 -28.79 9.13 -3.01
N LEU A 477 -27.64 9.71 -2.64
CA LEU A 477 -26.32 9.24 -3.07
C LEU A 477 -25.95 7.84 -2.55
N HIS A 478 -26.55 7.40 -1.44
CA HIS A 478 -26.41 6.02 -0.98
C HIS A 478 -27.35 5.05 -1.69
N ALA A 479 -28.50 5.52 -2.15
CA ALA A 479 -29.49 4.71 -2.84
C ALA A 479 -29.24 4.62 -4.36
N ASP A 480 -28.43 5.51 -4.93
CA ASP A 480 -28.13 5.55 -6.35
C ASP A 480 -27.29 4.32 -6.75
N PRO A 481 -27.76 3.45 -7.65
CA PRO A 481 -26.96 2.34 -8.14
C PRO A 481 -25.83 2.89 -9.03
N VAL A 482 -24.60 2.83 -8.53
CA VAL A 482 -23.38 3.15 -9.29
C VAL A 482 -23.03 2.04 -10.27
#